data_f369b1adca0becb271cd2d2dc26522ec
#
_entry.id   f369b1adca0becb271cd2d2dc26522ec
#
_cell.length_a   1.000
_cell.length_b   1.000
_cell.length_c   1.000
_cell.angle_alpha   90.00
_cell.angle_beta   90.00
_cell.angle_gamma   90.00
#
_symmetry.space_group_name_H-M   'P 1'
#
loop_
_entity.id
_entity.type
_entity.pdbx_description
1 polymer ?
#
loop_
_entity_poly.entity_id
_entity_poly.type
_entity_poly.pdbx_seq_one_letter_code
_entity_poly.pdbx_strand_id
1 'polypeptide(L)'
;MAYQKKLSNEPLCPFEHLLQIIGGKWKSRVICLLHNLGTMRFREISAGLGNIGDGVLTGVLQDLQTAGIVHRELYGEIPPRVEYTLTEKGESLIPILRSICFWAQANRTFEADHLLEPCQKCEQFHIETYN
;
A
#
# COMPACT_ATOMS: atom_id res chain seq x y z
N MET A 1 -9.38 -16.23 8.95
CA MET A 1 -10.62 -15.53 9.12
C MET A 1 -10.66 -14.26 8.30
N ALA A 2 -11.64 -14.15 7.50
CA ALA A 2 -11.81 -12.95 6.74
C ALA A 2 -12.30 -11.84 7.65
N TYR A 3 -11.44 -10.93 7.95
CA TYR A 3 -11.85 -9.76 8.68
C TYR A 3 -12.71 -8.94 7.75
N GLN A 4 -13.98 -8.90 8.07
CA GLN A 4 -14.94 -8.11 7.31
C GLN A 4 -14.70 -6.66 7.62
N LYS A 5 -14.02 -6.01 6.73
CA LYS A 5 -13.77 -4.62 6.92
C LYS A 5 -14.99 -3.83 6.51
N LYS A 6 -15.81 -3.58 7.46
CA LYS A 6 -16.90 -2.65 7.31
C LYS A 6 -16.44 -1.31 7.81
N LEU A 7 -16.58 -0.28 7.00
CA LEU A 7 -16.36 1.05 7.48
C LEU A 7 -17.42 1.34 8.52
N SER A 8 -16.98 1.75 9.69
CA SER A 8 -17.87 2.03 10.80
C SER A 8 -18.73 3.25 10.51
N ASN A 9 -19.99 3.20 10.95
CA ASN A 9 -20.86 4.37 10.90
C ASN A 9 -20.69 5.24 12.14
N GLU A 10 -19.87 4.80 13.08
CA GLU A 10 -19.59 5.62 14.25
C GLU A 10 -18.72 6.79 13.88
N PRO A 11 -18.90 7.93 14.55
CA PRO A 11 -18.00 9.06 14.34
C PRO A 11 -16.57 8.67 14.69
N LEU A 12 -15.64 8.97 13.79
CA LEU A 12 -14.23 8.66 13.96
C LEU A 12 -13.42 9.92 13.71
N CYS A 13 -12.27 10.02 14.35
CA CYS A 13 -11.34 11.07 13.97
C CYS A 13 -10.72 10.74 12.60
N PRO A 14 -10.22 11.75 11.87
CA PRO A 14 -9.65 11.49 10.53
C PRO A 14 -8.56 10.43 10.51
N PHE A 15 -7.74 10.34 11.56
CA PHE A 15 -6.70 9.33 11.62
C PHE A 15 -7.28 7.92 11.67
N GLU A 16 -8.36 7.74 12.43
CA GLU A 16 -9.02 6.44 12.48
C GLU A 16 -9.61 6.06 11.14
N HIS A 17 -10.16 7.03 10.40
CA HIS A 17 -10.62 6.79 9.04
C HIS A 17 -9.48 6.32 8.14
N LEU A 18 -8.33 6.97 8.26
CA LEU A 18 -7.16 6.58 7.48
C LEU A 18 -6.75 5.14 7.80
N LEU A 19 -6.74 4.77 9.07
CA LEU A 19 -6.39 3.41 9.45
C LEU A 19 -7.35 2.38 8.89
N GLN A 20 -8.62 2.71 8.75
CA GLN A 20 -9.56 1.81 8.10
C GLN A 20 -9.23 1.59 6.63
N ILE A 21 -8.66 2.61 5.99
CA ILE A 21 -8.32 2.54 4.56
C ILE A 21 -7.01 1.80 4.33
N ILE A 22 -5.99 2.07 5.14
CA ILE A 22 -4.63 1.56 4.88
C ILE A 22 -4.10 0.64 5.97
N GLY A 23 -4.88 0.36 7.01
CA GLY A 23 -4.44 -0.49 8.09
C GLY A 23 -4.23 -1.94 7.67
N GLY A 24 -3.52 -2.67 8.52
CA GLY A 24 -3.20 -4.06 8.26
C GLY A 24 -1.82 -4.21 7.65
N LYS A 25 -1.48 -5.45 7.34
CA LYS A 25 -0.12 -5.79 6.93
C LYS A 25 0.19 -5.40 5.48
N TRP A 26 -0.78 -5.55 4.57
CA TRP A 26 -0.47 -5.58 3.15
C TRP A 26 -0.79 -4.30 2.39
N LYS A 27 -1.74 -3.50 2.86
CA LYS A 27 -2.22 -2.36 2.06
C LYS A 27 -1.14 -1.31 1.81
N SER A 28 -0.42 -0.92 2.85
CA SER A 28 0.65 0.06 2.68
C SER A 28 1.76 -0.50 1.80
N ARG A 29 2.02 -1.80 1.89
CA ARG A 29 3.04 -2.44 1.05
C ARG A 29 2.65 -2.38 -0.43
N VAL A 30 1.38 -2.63 -0.74
CA VAL A 30 0.89 -2.51 -2.12
C VAL A 30 1.02 -1.08 -2.62
N ILE A 31 0.63 -0.12 -1.79
CA ILE A 31 0.70 1.30 -2.16
C ILE A 31 2.14 1.70 -2.49
N CYS A 32 3.07 1.34 -1.61
CA CYS A 32 4.48 1.66 -1.84
C CYS A 32 5.03 0.97 -3.09
N LEU A 33 4.65 -0.28 -3.30
CA LEU A 33 5.11 -1.05 -4.45
C LEU A 33 4.63 -0.41 -5.76
N LEU A 34 3.35 -0.07 -5.82
CA LEU A 34 2.80 0.57 -7.01
C LEU A 34 3.38 1.96 -7.24
N HIS A 35 3.66 2.69 -6.16
CA HIS A 35 4.30 3.98 -6.30
C HIS A 35 5.70 3.85 -6.90
N ASN A 36 6.46 2.88 -6.43
CA ASN A 36 7.86 2.73 -6.82
C ASN A 36 8.01 2.13 -8.23
N LEU A 37 7.14 1.19 -8.59
CA LEU A 37 7.28 0.44 -9.84
C LEU A 37 6.27 0.83 -10.91
N GLY A 38 5.27 1.61 -10.56
CA GLY A 38 4.27 2.06 -11.52
C GLY A 38 3.19 1.02 -11.76
N THR A 39 2.71 0.95 -12.98
CA THR A 39 1.64 0.03 -13.36
C THR A 39 2.10 -1.42 -13.26
N MET A 40 1.32 -2.26 -12.60
CA MET A 40 1.70 -3.65 -12.38
C MET A 40 0.50 -4.58 -12.59
N ARG A 41 0.81 -5.81 -13.00
CA ARG A 41 -0.17 -6.88 -13.08
C ARG A 41 -0.24 -7.61 -11.76
N PHE A 42 -1.32 -8.38 -11.56
CA PHE A 42 -1.54 -9.12 -10.32
C PHE A 42 -0.33 -9.96 -9.93
N ARG A 43 0.21 -10.74 -10.89
CA ARG A 43 1.34 -11.61 -10.59
C ARG A 43 2.61 -10.85 -10.27
N GLU A 44 2.79 -9.68 -10.86
CA GLU A 44 3.93 -8.84 -10.55
C GLU A 44 3.83 -8.27 -9.14
N ILE A 45 2.62 -7.87 -8.74
CA ILE A 45 2.39 -7.40 -7.38
C ILE A 45 2.63 -8.53 -6.39
N SER A 46 2.06 -9.71 -6.67
CA SER A 46 2.23 -10.87 -5.82
C SER A 46 3.71 -11.21 -5.63
N ALA A 47 4.46 -11.23 -6.73
CA ALA A 47 5.89 -11.52 -6.67
C ALA A 47 6.65 -10.46 -5.89
N GLY A 48 6.28 -9.19 -6.08
CA GLY A 48 6.94 -8.09 -5.38
C GLY A 48 6.67 -8.08 -3.89
N LEU A 49 5.52 -8.57 -3.47
CA LEU A 49 5.19 -8.65 -2.04
C LEU A 49 5.75 -9.89 -1.37
N GLY A 50 6.02 -10.93 -2.16
CA GLY A 50 6.56 -12.16 -1.65
C GLY A 50 5.48 -13.12 -1.17
N ASN A 51 5.39 -13.32 0.11
CA ASN A 51 4.64 -14.41 0.72
C ASN A 51 3.17 -14.08 0.96
N ILE A 52 2.46 -13.69 -0.08
CA ILE A 52 1.04 -13.36 0.04
C ILE A 52 0.20 -14.35 -0.77
N GLY A 53 -0.89 -14.83 -0.19
CA GLY A 53 -1.83 -15.69 -0.88
C GLY A 53 -2.68 -14.90 -1.88
N ASP A 54 -3.10 -15.58 -2.95
CA ASP A 54 -3.89 -14.94 -4.01
C ASP A 54 -5.20 -14.36 -3.49
N GLY A 55 -5.88 -15.08 -2.60
CA GLY A 55 -7.14 -14.61 -2.04
C GLY A 55 -6.95 -13.38 -1.18
N VAL A 56 -5.86 -13.34 -0.41
CA VAL A 56 -5.56 -12.18 0.42
C VAL A 56 -5.25 -10.98 -0.45
N LEU A 57 -4.43 -11.15 -1.48
CA LEU A 57 -4.09 -10.06 -2.38
C LEU A 57 -5.32 -9.54 -3.12
N THR A 58 -6.19 -10.45 -3.57
CA THR A 58 -7.43 -10.05 -4.22
C THR A 58 -8.25 -9.15 -3.30
N GLY A 59 -8.39 -9.54 -2.04
CA GLY A 59 -9.14 -8.74 -1.07
C GLY A 59 -8.49 -7.39 -0.81
N VAL A 60 -7.18 -7.37 -0.69
CA VAL A 60 -6.43 -6.12 -0.48
C VAL A 60 -6.64 -5.17 -1.65
N LEU A 61 -6.52 -5.67 -2.87
CA LEU A 61 -6.71 -4.84 -4.06
C LEU A 61 -8.14 -4.33 -4.18
N GLN A 62 -9.13 -5.18 -3.83
CA GLN A 62 -10.51 -4.74 -3.84
C GLN A 62 -10.78 -3.65 -2.82
N ASP A 63 -10.22 -3.79 -1.61
CA ASP A 63 -10.37 -2.76 -0.59
C ASP A 63 -9.76 -1.44 -1.05
N LEU A 64 -8.60 -1.49 -1.66
CA LEU A 64 -7.93 -0.29 -2.14
C LEU A 64 -8.67 0.35 -3.31
N GLN A 65 -9.28 -0.47 -4.16
CA GLN A 65 -10.13 0.04 -5.24
C GLN A 65 -11.37 0.72 -4.68
N THR A 66 -12.01 0.10 -3.71
CA THR A 66 -13.20 0.67 -3.08
C THR A 66 -12.89 2.00 -2.42
N ALA A 67 -11.71 2.12 -1.82
CA ALA A 67 -11.27 3.36 -1.19
C ALA A 67 -10.80 4.41 -2.21
N GLY A 68 -10.73 4.06 -3.49
CA GLY A 68 -10.28 4.99 -4.52
C GLY A 68 -8.77 5.19 -4.57
N ILE A 69 -8.02 4.30 -3.95
CA ILE A 69 -6.55 4.38 -3.87
C ILE A 69 -5.90 3.73 -5.08
N VAL A 70 -6.49 2.65 -5.56
CA VAL A 70 -5.96 1.85 -6.67
C VAL A 70 -6.99 1.79 -7.78
N HIS A 71 -6.52 1.93 -9.01
CA HIS A 71 -7.34 1.78 -10.20
C HIS A 71 -6.99 0.44 -10.87
N ARG A 72 -8.02 -0.28 -11.28
CA ARG A 72 -7.87 -1.53 -12.02
C ARG A 72 -8.35 -1.30 -13.44
N GLU A 73 -7.51 -1.62 -14.40
CA GLU A 73 -7.84 -1.47 -15.82
C GLU A 73 -7.84 -2.83 -16.49
N LEU A 74 -8.97 -3.16 -17.13
CA LEU A 74 -9.08 -4.38 -17.92
C LEU A 74 -8.91 -4.03 -19.39
N TYR A 75 -7.93 -4.64 -20.03
CA TYR A 75 -7.71 -4.45 -21.46
C TYR A 75 -8.33 -5.62 -22.21
N GLY A 76 -9.13 -5.30 -23.24
CA GLY A 76 -9.84 -6.30 -24.01
C GLY A 76 -8.96 -7.02 -25.02
N GLU A 77 -7.87 -7.57 -24.56
CA GLU A 77 -6.94 -8.33 -25.39
C GLU A 77 -7.20 -9.82 -25.25
N ILE A 78 -6.54 -10.61 -26.05
CA ILE A 78 -6.57 -12.06 -25.99
C ILE A 78 -5.14 -12.55 -25.86
N PRO A 79 -4.72 -13.09 -24.68
CA PRO A 79 -5.51 -13.22 -23.45
C PRO A 79 -5.78 -11.87 -22.78
N PRO A 80 -6.81 -11.78 -21.92
CA PRO A 80 -7.12 -10.53 -21.25
C PRO A 80 -5.97 -10.08 -20.35
N ARG A 81 -5.78 -8.77 -20.27
CA ARG A 81 -4.75 -8.18 -19.46
C ARG A 81 -5.40 -7.24 -18.44
N VAL A 82 -5.00 -7.37 -17.18
CA VAL A 82 -5.46 -6.51 -16.11
C VAL A 82 -4.26 -5.82 -15.48
N GLU A 83 -4.35 -4.53 -15.32
CA GLU A 83 -3.28 -3.75 -14.71
C GLU A 83 -3.81 -2.90 -13.56
N TYR A 84 -2.94 -2.67 -12.58
CA TYR A 84 -3.26 -1.90 -11.39
C TYR A 84 -2.31 -0.72 -11.30
N THR A 85 -2.85 0.45 -10.96
CA THR A 85 -2.06 1.67 -10.76
C THR A 85 -2.59 2.40 -9.54
N LEU A 86 -1.76 3.25 -8.94
CA LEU A 86 -2.26 4.18 -7.95
C LEU A 86 -3.07 5.27 -8.65
N THR A 87 -4.16 5.66 -8.02
CA THR A 87 -4.90 6.83 -8.44
C THR A 87 -4.19 8.09 -7.95
N GLU A 88 -4.68 9.24 -8.40
CA GLU A 88 -4.21 10.52 -7.87
C GLU A 88 -4.38 10.58 -6.36
N LYS A 89 -5.53 10.09 -5.87
CA LYS A 89 -5.77 9.99 -4.43
C LYS A 89 -4.75 9.09 -3.76
N GLY A 90 -4.43 7.95 -4.38
CA GLY A 90 -3.42 7.04 -3.86
C GLY A 90 -2.05 7.68 -3.79
N GLU A 91 -1.65 8.38 -4.85
CA GLU A 91 -0.37 9.08 -4.85
C GLU A 91 -0.29 10.15 -3.76
N SER A 92 -1.42 10.77 -3.44
CA SER A 92 -1.44 11.80 -2.40
C SER A 92 -1.17 11.25 -1.00
N LEU A 93 -1.28 9.93 -0.82
CA LEU A 93 -0.92 9.29 0.45
C LEU A 93 0.59 9.15 0.62
N ILE A 94 1.35 9.19 -0.44
CA ILE A 94 2.80 8.91 -0.38
C ILE A 94 3.53 9.88 0.56
N PRO A 95 3.33 11.19 0.49
CA PRO A 95 3.98 12.09 1.45
C PRO A 95 3.62 11.78 2.90
N ILE A 96 2.39 11.35 3.13
CA ILE A 96 1.92 11.02 4.49
C ILE A 96 2.63 9.75 4.98
N LEU A 97 2.65 8.71 4.14
CA LEU A 97 3.35 7.47 4.48
C LEU A 97 4.84 7.72 4.70
N ARG A 98 5.42 8.59 3.88
CA ARG A 98 6.82 8.98 4.02
C ARG A 98 7.09 9.60 5.39
N SER A 99 6.22 10.49 5.82
CA SER A 99 6.37 11.13 7.13
C SER A 99 6.26 10.10 8.26
N ILE A 100 5.32 9.17 8.15
CA ILE A 100 5.15 8.11 9.15
C ILE A 100 6.40 7.23 9.19
N CYS A 101 6.89 6.81 8.05
CA CYS A 101 8.08 5.96 7.96
C CYS A 101 9.30 6.68 8.52
N PHE A 102 9.44 7.97 8.22
CA PHE A 102 10.55 8.76 8.75
C PHE A 102 10.48 8.83 10.27
N TRP A 103 9.30 9.10 10.82
CA TRP A 103 9.12 9.16 12.26
C TRP A 103 9.50 7.84 12.92
N ALA A 104 9.01 6.74 12.36
CA ALA A 104 9.27 5.41 12.92
C ALA A 104 10.75 5.07 12.87
N GLN A 105 11.43 5.43 11.78
CA GLN A 105 12.85 5.17 11.64
C GLN A 105 13.67 6.02 12.64
N ALA A 106 13.28 7.28 12.79
CA ALA A 106 13.99 8.19 13.71
C ALA A 106 13.83 7.79 15.18
N ASN A 107 12.69 7.23 15.52
CA ASN A 107 12.37 6.87 16.89
C ASN A 107 12.53 5.38 17.19
N ARG A 108 13.00 4.65 16.27
CA ARG A 108 13.39 3.24 16.30
C ARG A 108 12.67 2.38 17.33
N THR A 109 11.51 1.88 16.93
CA THR A 109 10.80 0.89 17.71
C THR A 109 11.16 -0.54 17.25
N PHE A 110 12.17 -0.67 16.40
CA PHE A 110 12.57 -1.94 15.78
C PHE A 110 14.05 -1.88 15.43
N GLU A 111 14.66 -3.05 15.22
CA GLU A 111 16.02 -3.15 14.73
C GLU A 111 16.03 -2.94 13.22
N ALA A 112 17.09 -2.30 12.72
CA ALA A 112 17.18 -1.97 11.30
C ALA A 112 17.10 -3.19 10.39
N ASP A 113 17.63 -4.33 10.83
CA ASP A 113 17.61 -5.54 10.04
C ASP A 113 16.23 -6.23 10.03
N HIS A 114 15.29 -5.75 10.82
CA HIS A 114 13.91 -6.24 10.77
C HIS A 114 13.06 -5.51 9.73
N LEU A 115 13.61 -4.51 9.07
CA LEU A 115 12.89 -3.83 7.99
C LEU A 115 12.83 -4.73 6.76
N LEU A 116 11.75 -4.58 6.01
CA LEU A 116 11.65 -5.21 4.70
C LEU A 116 12.79 -4.73 3.82
N GLU A 117 13.32 -5.60 2.99
CA GLU A 117 14.44 -5.23 2.13
C GLU A 117 14.17 -3.97 1.31
N PRO A 118 13.00 -3.85 0.63
CA PRO A 118 12.71 -2.62 -0.10
C PRO A 118 12.69 -1.39 0.80
N CYS A 119 12.26 -1.55 2.05
CA CYS A 119 12.21 -0.43 3.00
C CYS A 119 13.60 -0.02 3.44
N GLN A 120 14.54 -0.97 3.53
CA GLN A 120 15.92 -0.65 3.87
C GLN A 120 16.57 0.24 2.82
N LYS A 121 16.13 0.10 1.57
CA LYS A 121 16.66 0.86 0.44
C LYS A 121 15.75 2.00 0.02
N CYS A 122 14.69 2.24 0.76
CA CYS A 122 13.69 3.23 0.39
C CYS A 122 14.25 4.64 0.49
N GLU A 123 14.13 5.39 -0.59
CA GLU A 123 14.59 6.77 -0.64
C GLU A 123 13.90 7.63 0.41
N GLN A 124 12.74 7.20 0.87
CA GLN A 124 12.00 7.93 1.89
C GLN A 124 12.75 8.01 3.20
N PHE A 125 13.67 7.10 3.45
CA PHE A 125 14.53 7.15 4.64
C PHE A 125 15.77 7.99 4.44
N HIS A 126 16.07 8.34 3.21
CA HIS A 126 17.28 9.07 2.88
C HIS A 126 17.02 10.54 2.58
N ILE A 127 15.88 11.02 2.98
CA ILE A 127 15.56 12.42 2.73
C ILE A 127 16.21 13.24 3.83
N GLU A 128 17.39 13.66 3.54
CA GLU A 128 18.15 14.58 4.42
C GLU A 128 17.45 15.91 4.53
N THR A 129 16.54 16.16 3.65
CA THR A 129 15.84 17.43 3.57
C THR A 129 14.60 17.48 4.44
N TYR A 130 14.46 16.54 5.31
CA TYR A 130 13.34 16.49 6.22
C TYR A 130 13.64 17.36 7.45
N ASN A 131 14.00 18.52 7.20
CA ASN A 131 14.31 19.49 8.26
C ASN A 131 13.15 20.44 8.46
#